data_7aab815c7827869d8f25e1d382456ed1
#
_entry.id   7aab815c7827869d8f25e1d382456ed1
#
_cell.length_a   1.000
_cell.length_b   1.000
_cell.length_c   1.000
_cell.angle_alpha   90.00
_cell.angle_beta   90.00
_cell.angle_gamma   90.00
#
_symmetry.space_group_name_H-M   'P 1'
#
loop_
_entity.id
_entity.type
_entity.pdbx_description
1 polymer ?
#
loop_
_entity_poly.entity_id
_entity_poly.type
_entity_poly.pdbx_seq_one_letter_code
_entity_poly.pdbx_strand_id
1 'polypeptide(L)'
;MLFRSYLRPLYDALFDMLGAESFQKQLERGNIEVAPLAYMRGRTLDDSFIILDEAQNTSVEQMKMFLTRLGFNSKMVVTGDITQIDLPDGRRSGLVDAVKVLKDVDDIQIVRFNERDVVRHKLVQDIIKAYEKHEDVKKKK
;
A
#
# COMPACT_ATOMS: atom_id res chain seq x y z
N MET A 1 -8.06 -18.83 7.17
CA MET A 1 -7.92 -18.96 5.71
C MET A 1 -8.17 -17.67 4.93
N LEU A 2 -8.61 -16.58 5.54
CA LEU A 2 -8.89 -15.27 4.89
C LEU A 2 -7.66 -14.39 4.67
N PHE A 3 -6.55 -14.60 5.37
CA PHE A 3 -5.36 -13.73 5.29
C PHE A 3 -4.52 -13.88 4.01
N ARG A 4 -4.64 -15.00 3.30
CA ARG A 4 -3.84 -15.23 2.08
C ARG A 4 -4.28 -14.41 0.87
N SER A 5 -5.54 -13.97 0.80
CA SER A 5 -6.05 -13.26 -0.38
C SER A 5 -5.54 -11.82 -0.49
N TYR A 6 -5.40 -11.11 0.63
CA TYR A 6 -4.90 -9.72 0.63
C TYR A 6 -3.39 -9.60 0.41
N LEU A 7 -2.62 -10.62 0.80
CA LEU A 7 -1.17 -10.64 0.64
C LEU A 7 -0.73 -11.26 -0.70
N ARG A 8 -1.65 -11.88 -1.43
CA ARG A 8 -1.34 -12.60 -2.67
C ARG A 8 -0.66 -11.72 -3.73
N PRO A 9 -1.10 -10.48 -4.00
CA PRO A 9 -0.43 -9.63 -4.98
C PRO A 9 1.04 -9.35 -4.64
N LEU A 10 1.39 -9.24 -3.36
CA LEU A 10 2.77 -9.08 -2.92
C LEU A 10 3.59 -10.34 -3.17
N TYR A 11 3.02 -11.52 -2.88
CA TYR A 11 3.67 -12.80 -3.20
C TYR A 11 3.87 -12.96 -4.70
N ASP A 12 2.85 -12.68 -5.52
CA ASP A 12 2.92 -12.79 -6.97
C ASP A 12 4.01 -11.87 -7.55
N ALA A 13 4.08 -10.60 -7.09
CA ALA A 13 5.10 -9.67 -7.49
C ALA A 13 6.52 -10.13 -7.10
N LEU A 14 6.70 -10.66 -5.89
CA LEU A 14 7.99 -11.17 -5.43
C LEU A 14 8.40 -12.44 -6.20
N PHE A 15 7.44 -13.32 -6.54
CA PHE A 15 7.70 -14.46 -7.42
C PHE A 15 8.15 -14.04 -8.82
N ASP A 16 7.48 -13.05 -9.41
CA ASP A 16 7.82 -12.54 -10.74
C ASP A 16 9.22 -11.91 -10.77
N MET A 17 9.58 -11.16 -9.72
CA MET A 17 10.85 -10.43 -9.66
C MET A 17 12.05 -11.33 -9.29
N LEU A 18 11.87 -12.29 -8.39
CA LEU A 18 12.96 -13.09 -7.81
C LEU A 18 13.02 -14.51 -8.36
N GLY A 19 11.95 -14.99 -8.96
CA GLY A 19 11.72 -16.39 -9.26
C GLY A 19 11.30 -17.20 -8.01
N ALA A 20 10.50 -18.22 -8.24
CA ALA A 20 9.86 -19.00 -7.15
C ALA A 20 10.88 -19.60 -6.16
N GLU A 21 11.93 -20.22 -6.67
CA GLU A 21 12.96 -20.88 -5.85
C GLU A 21 13.74 -19.87 -4.99
N SER A 22 14.17 -18.75 -5.60
CA SER A 22 14.92 -17.72 -4.88
C SER A 22 14.05 -17.07 -3.80
N PHE A 23 12.80 -16.73 -4.12
CA PHE A 23 11.86 -16.17 -3.17
C PHE A 23 11.62 -17.10 -1.98
N GLN A 24 11.35 -18.39 -2.24
CA GLN A 24 11.15 -19.39 -1.19
C GLN A 24 12.37 -19.48 -0.25
N LYS A 25 13.57 -19.52 -0.82
CA LYS A 25 14.82 -19.54 -0.05
C LYS A 25 15.01 -18.29 0.83
N GLN A 26 14.62 -17.12 0.34
CA GLN A 26 14.72 -15.87 1.12
C GLN A 26 13.69 -15.82 2.27
N LEU A 27 12.49 -16.35 2.05
CA LEU A 27 11.48 -16.51 3.12
C LEU A 27 11.99 -17.46 4.22
N GLU A 28 12.52 -18.62 3.86
CA GLU A 28 13.04 -19.62 4.80
C GLU A 28 14.21 -19.09 5.63
N ARG A 29 15.03 -18.23 5.04
CA ARG A 29 16.14 -17.55 5.72
C ARG A 29 15.71 -16.38 6.59
N GLY A 30 14.45 -15.97 6.51
CA GLY A 30 13.95 -14.78 7.20
C GLY A 30 14.42 -13.45 6.61
N ASN A 31 14.98 -13.45 5.40
CA ASN A 31 15.40 -12.24 4.71
C ASN A 31 14.21 -11.48 4.07
N ILE A 32 13.10 -12.19 3.82
CA ILE A 32 11.83 -11.61 3.38
C ILE A 32 10.76 -12.03 4.38
N GLU A 33 9.98 -11.08 4.83
CA GLU A 33 8.79 -11.30 5.64
C GLU A 33 7.59 -10.62 4.97
N VAL A 34 6.49 -11.33 4.79
CA VAL A 34 5.22 -10.79 4.34
C VAL A 34 4.20 -11.02 5.45
N ALA A 35 3.75 -9.94 6.08
CA ALA A 35 2.93 -10.02 7.28
C ALA A 35 1.80 -8.97 7.28
N PRO A 36 0.67 -9.26 7.93
CA PRO A 36 -0.37 -8.27 8.20
C PRO A 36 0.16 -7.11 9.06
N LEU A 37 -0.36 -5.91 8.81
CA LEU A 37 0.04 -4.69 9.51
C LEU A 37 -0.05 -4.81 11.05
N ALA A 38 -1.03 -5.55 11.55
CA ALA A 38 -1.22 -5.75 13.00
C ALA A 38 -0.01 -6.40 13.69
N TYR A 39 0.79 -7.19 12.97
CA TYR A 39 1.97 -7.87 13.52
C TYR A 39 3.18 -6.94 13.68
N MET A 40 3.08 -5.72 13.20
CA MET A 40 4.16 -4.72 13.33
C MET A 40 4.16 -4.02 14.70
N ARG A 41 3.08 -4.12 15.47
CA ARG A 41 2.97 -3.47 16.77
C ARG A 41 4.05 -3.96 17.74
N GLY A 42 4.72 -3.01 18.41
CA GLY A 42 5.78 -3.29 19.39
C GLY A 42 7.13 -3.69 18.79
N ARG A 43 7.26 -3.70 17.46
CA ARG A 43 8.52 -4.00 16.77
C ARG A 43 9.28 -2.71 16.46
N THR A 44 10.60 -2.83 16.30
CA THR A 44 11.46 -1.86 15.63
C THR A 44 12.10 -2.58 14.46
N LEU A 45 12.01 -1.99 13.27
CA LEU A 45 12.46 -2.60 12.02
C LEU A 45 13.78 -1.94 11.61
N ASP A 46 14.88 -2.49 12.10
CA ASP A 46 16.24 -2.06 11.75
C ASP A 46 16.72 -2.80 10.50
N ASP A 47 17.71 -2.23 9.81
CA ASP A 47 18.40 -2.82 8.64
C ASP A 47 17.43 -3.37 7.59
N SER A 48 16.30 -2.68 7.37
CA SER A 48 15.17 -3.22 6.62
C SER A 48 14.72 -2.28 5.50
N PHE A 49 14.29 -2.88 4.39
CA PHE A 49 13.50 -2.20 3.37
C PHE A 49 12.02 -2.60 3.56
N ILE A 50 11.19 -1.64 3.94
CA ILE A 50 9.83 -1.88 4.42
C ILE A 50 8.84 -1.32 3.41
N ILE A 51 7.86 -2.12 2.98
CA ILE A 51 6.80 -1.69 2.08
C ILE A 51 5.45 -1.88 2.77
N LEU A 52 4.64 -0.81 2.84
CA LEU A 52 3.22 -0.87 3.19
C LEU A 52 2.41 -0.59 1.94
N ASP A 53 1.71 -1.61 1.47
CA ASP A 53 0.81 -1.51 0.33
C ASP A 53 -0.65 -1.29 0.76
N GLU A 54 -1.49 -0.75 -0.14
CA GLU A 54 -2.92 -0.46 0.10
C GLU A 54 -3.15 0.41 1.36
N ALA A 55 -2.25 1.34 1.63
CA ALA A 55 -2.21 2.12 2.86
C ALA A 55 -3.41 3.07 3.03
N GLN A 56 -4.16 3.38 1.97
CA GLN A 56 -5.39 4.16 2.06
C GLN A 56 -6.46 3.49 2.94
N ASN A 57 -6.38 2.17 3.12
CA ASN A 57 -7.31 1.39 3.94
C ASN A 57 -6.86 1.23 5.40
N THR A 58 -5.82 1.94 5.81
CA THR A 58 -5.43 2.02 7.23
C THR A 58 -6.19 3.12 7.95
N SER A 59 -6.45 2.94 9.25
CA SER A 59 -6.87 4.05 10.10
C SER A 59 -5.68 4.98 10.41
N VAL A 60 -5.97 6.18 10.93
CA VAL A 60 -4.93 7.14 11.35
C VAL A 60 -4.01 6.52 12.41
N GLU A 61 -4.58 5.78 13.37
CA GLU A 61 -3.83 5.11 14.45
C GLU A 61 -2.96 3.99 13.90
N GLN A 62 -3.46 3.20 12.94
CA GLN A 62 -2.70 2.14 12.29
C GLN A 62 -1.53 2.70 11.50
N MET A 63 -1.75 3.78 10.74
CA MET A 63 -0.68 4.45 9.98
C MET A 63 0.39 4.99 10.92
N LYS A 64 0.01 5.72 11.96
CA LYS A 64 0.94 6.23 12.97
C LYS A 64 1.72 5.09 13.63
N MET A 65 1.03 4.03 14.04
CA MET A 65 1.65 2.85 14.62
C MET A 65 2.71 2.26 13.69
N PHE A 66 2.40 2.12 12.40
CA PHE A 66 3.31 1.55 11.42
C PHE A 66 4.53 2.45 11.16
N LEU A 67 4.32 3.74 10.89
CA LEU A 67 5.40 4.68 10.59
C LEU A 67 6.43 4.77 11.73
N THR A 68 5.97 4.62 12.96
CA THR A 68 6.83 4.62 14.16
C THR A 68 7.57 3.30 14.39
N ARG A 69 7.49 2.33 13.47
CA ARG A 69 8.30 1.10 13.49
C ARG A 69 9.64 1.25 12.78
N LEU A 70 9.82 2.34 12.04
CA LEU A 70 11.08 2.61 11.35
C LEU A 70 12.25 2.64 12.33
N GLY A 71 13.21 1.76 12.11
CA GLY A 71 14.43 1.64 12.89
C GLY A 71 15.64 2.21 12.15
N PHE A 72 16.81 1.99 12.71
CA PHE A 72 18.07 2.46 12.13
C PHE A 72 18.40 1.73 10.84
N ASN A 73 19.09 2.44 9.94
CA ASN A 73 19.52 1.91 8.63
C ASN A 73 18.40 1.30 7.79
N SER A 74 17.19 1.81 7.94
CA SER A 74 16.01 1.30 7.27
C SER A 74 15.37 2.32 6.35
N LYS A 75 14.69 1.84 5.32
CA LYS A 75 13.90 2.64 4.39
C LYS A 75 12.47 2.15 4.35
N MET A 76 11.54 3.08 4.42
CA MET A 76 10.11 2.76 4.38
C MET A 76 9.47 3.38 3.14
N VAL A 77 8.69 2.57 2.43
CA VAL A 77 7.87 2.98 1.28
C VAL A 77 6.42 2.69 1.60
N VAL A 78 5.58 3.69 1.47
CA VAL A 78 4.13 3.57 1.69
C VAL A 78 3.43 3.86 0.37
N THR A 79 2.64 2.92 -0.11
CA THR A 79 1.87 3.04 -1.35
C THR A 79 0.37 2.95 -1.09
N GLY A 80 -0.40 3.59 -1.94
CA GLY A 80 -1.86 3.50 -1.87
C GLY A 80 -2.56 4.42 -2.87
N ASP A 81 -3.83 4.16 -3.07
CA ASP A 81 -4.70 4.92 -3.95
C ASP A 81 -5.85 5.55 -3.15
N ILE A 82 -5.79 6.87 -2.99
CA ILE A 82 -6.80 7.63 -2.20
C ILE A 82 -8.19 7.65 -2.85
N THR A 83 -8.33 7.18 -4.09
CA THR A 83 -9.63 7.01 -4.76
C THR A 83 -10.29 5.68 -4.45
N GLN A 84 -9.54 4.71 -3.89
CA GLN A 84 -9.98 3.35 -3.58
C GLN A 84 -10.04 3.09 -2.07
N ILE A 85 -10.56 4.04 -1.31
CA ILE A 85 -10.72 3.92 0.15
C ILE A 85 -11.93 3.03 0.45
N ASP A 86 -11.69 1.90 1.12
CA ASP A 86 -12.70 0.94 1.58
C ASP A 86 -12.64 0.83 3.12
N LEU A 87 -12.96 1.93 3.78
CA LEU A 87 -13.05 2.01 5.23
C LEU A 87 -14.52 2.12 5.67
N PRO A 88 -14.89 1.58 6.83
CA PRO A 88 -16.22 1.79 7.40
C PRO A 88 -16.59 3.26 7.51
N ASP A 89 -17.87 3.57 7.37
CA ASP A 89 -18.40 4.93 7.41
C ASP A 89 -17.88 5.74 8.62
N GLY A 90 -17.44 6.96 8.33
CA GLY A 90 -16.94 7.89 9.33
C GLY A 90 -15.47 7.70 9.72
N ARG A 91 -14.77 6.69 9.21
CA ARG A 91 -13.34 6.52 9.45
C ARG A 91 -12.50 7.27 8.42
N ARG A 92 -11.50 8.02 8.91
CA ARG A 92 -10.55 8.73 8.05
C ARG A 92 -9.42 7.79 7.63
N SER A 93 -9.02 7.90 6.36
CA SER A 93 -7.85 7.18 5.83
C SER A 93 -6.56 7.68 6.49
N GLY A 94 -5.78 6.75 7.03
CA GLY A 94 -4.47 7.03 7.59
C GLY A 94 -3.47 7.58 6.57
N LEU A 95 -3.54 7.12 5.32
CA LEU A 95 -2.70 7.63 4.23
C LEU A 95 -3.02 9.11 3.93
N VAL A 96 -4.30 9.45 3.80
CA VAL A 96 -4.72 10.82 3.52
C VAL A 96 -4.33 11.78 4.66
N ASP A 97 -4.43 11.32 5.90
CA ASP A 97 -4.02 12.08 7.08
C ASP A 97 -2.49 12.23 7.14
N ALA A 98 -1.75 11.14 6.92
CA ALA A 98 -0.28 11.15 6.94
C ALA A 98 0.32 12.12 5.90
N VAL A 99 -0.22 12.15 4.68
CA VAL A 99 0.22 13.10 3.63
C VAL A 99 0.08 14.56 4.07
N LYS A 100 -0.93 14.88 4.88
CA LYS A 100 -1.13 16.26 5.40
C LYS A 100 -0.20 16.58 6.55
N VAL A 101 -0.04 15.63 7.48
CA VAL A 101 0.71 15.81 8.72
C VAL A 101 2.22 15.80 8.48
N LEU A 102 2.69 14.98 7.53
CA LEU A 102 4.11 14.72 7.32
C LEU A 102 4.74 15.54 6.18
N LYS A 103 3.99 16.43 5.55
CA LYS A 103 4.44 17.20 4.37
C LYS A 103 5.68 18.06 4.60
N ASP A 104 5.90 18.51 5.84
CA ASP A 104 6.98 19.40 6.24
C ASP A 104 8.03 18.68 7.13
N VAL A 105 8.02 17.35 7.17
CA VAL A 105 8.99 16.56 7.91
C VAL A 105 10.17 16.24 6.98
N ASP A 106 11.38 16.62 7.42
CA ASP A 106 12.61 16.31 6.70
C ASP A 106 12.76 14.77 6.49
N ASP A 107 13.41 14.40 5.41
CA ASP A 107 13.63 12.99 4.99
C ASP A 107 12.37 12.22 4.61
N ILE A 108 11.21 12.88 4.53
CA ILE A 108 9.98 12.29 3.98
C ILE A 108 9.67 12.89 2.61
N GLN A 109 9.62 12.03 1.59
CA GLN A 109 9.26 12.40 0.23
C GLN A 109 7.85 11.93 -0.10
N ILE A 110 6.98 12.85 -0.53
CA ILE A 110 5.64 12.52 -1.01
C ILE A 110 5.62 12.64 -2.53
N VAL A 111 5.40 11.51 -3.21
CA VAL A 111 5.31 11.42 -4.66
C VAL A 111 3.87 11.11 -5.05
N ARG A 112 3.32 11.87 -5.98
CA ARG A 112 1.97 11.65 -6.51
C ARG A 112 2.04 11.21 -7.96
N PHE A 113 1.36 10.12 -8.24
CA PHE A 113 1.12 9.66 -9.60
C PHE A 113 -0.19 10.22 -10.14
N ASN A 114 -0.27 10.34 -11.44
CA ASN A 114 -1.45 10.75 -12.17
C ASN A 114 -1.77 9.72 -13.28
N GLU A 115 -2.87 9.91 -14.01
CA GLU A 115 -3.32 8.97 -15.05
C GLU A 115 -2.27 8.64 -16.11
N ARG A 116 -1.32 9.55 -16.36
CA ARG A 116 -0.24 9.34 -17.36
C ARG A 116 0.85 8.40 -16.86
N ASP A 117 0.97 8.24 -15.56
CA ASP A 117 1.95 7.38 -14.90
C ASP A 117 1.45 5.92 -14.83
N VAL A 118 0.17 5.70 -15.11
CA VAL A 118 -0.46 4.38 -15.01
C VAL A 118 -0.37 3.64 -16.33
N VAL A 119 0.41 2.55 -16.35
CA VAL A 119 0.46 1.64 -17.50
C VAL A 119 -0.64 0.59 -17.36
N ARG A 120 -1.67 0.68 -18.20
CA ARG A 120 -2.78 -0.29 -18.23
C ARG A 120 -3.08 -0.71 -19.66
N HIS A 121 -3.56 -1.95 -19.81
CA HIS A 121 -4.06 -2.41 -21.10
C HIS A 121 -5.17 -1.47 -21.61
N LYS A 122 -5.13 -1.12 -22.89
CA LYS A 122 -6.07 -0.15 -23.50
C LYS A 122 -7.53 -0.48 -23.20
N LEU A 123 -7.93 -1.74 -23.34
CA LEU A 123 -9.30 -2.18 -23.05
C LEU A 123 -9.70 -1.91 -21.60
N VAL A 124 -8.79 -2.08 -20.64
CA VAL A 124 -9.06 -1.79 -19.21
C VAL A 124 -9.30 -0.29 -19.01
N GLN A 125 -8.53 0.56 -19.66
CA GLN A 125 -8.77 2.01 -19.63
C GLN A 125 -10.15 2.38 -20.18
N ASP A 126 -10.55 1.76 -21.30
CA ASP A 126 -11.84 2.00 -21.94
C ASP A 126 -13.01 1.52 -21.05
N ILE A 127 -12.84 0.37 -20.38
CA ILE A 127 -13.82 -0.15 -19.40
C ILE A 127 -13.99 0.85 -18.24
N ILE A 128 -12.89 1.32 -17.63
CA ILE A 128 -12.95 2.28 -16.51
C ILE A 128 -13.70 3.54 -16.93
N LYS A 129 -13.35 4.13 -18.06
CA LYS A 129 -14.01 5.34 -18.57
C LYS A 129 -15.51 5.12 -18.83
N ALA A 130 -15.90 3.93 -19.28
CA ALA A 130 -17.32 3.61 -19.50
C ALA A 130 -18.11 3.56 -18.18
N TYR A 131 -17.52 3.00 -17.12
CA TYR A 131 -18.13 2.96 -15.79
C TYR A 131 -18.23 4.36 -15.16
N GLU A 132 -17.16 5.14 -15.19
CA GLU A 132 -17.15 6.53 -14.70
C GLU A 132 -18.25 7.37 -15.35
N LYS A 133 -18.36 7.29 -16.67
CA LYS A 133 -19.42 7.99 -17.40
C LYS A 133 -20.84 7.56 -16.98
N HIS A 134 -21.01 6.28 -16.66
CA HIS A 134 -22.30 5.76 -16.20
C HIS A 134 -22.66 6.25 -14.78
N GLU A 135 -21.68 6.33 -13.88
CA GLU A 135 -21.88 6.83 -12.53
C GLU A 135 -22.19 8.34 -12.50
N ASP A 136 -21.52 9.13 -13.32
CA ASP A 136 -21.79 10.57 -13.45
C ASP A 136 -23.21 10.87 -13.93
N VAL A 137 -23.77 10.01 -14.81
CA VAL A 137 -25.17 10.14 -15.24
C VAL A 137 -26.13 9.81 -14.11
N LYS A 138 -25.79 8.87 -13.22
CA LYS A 138 -26.61 8.54 -12.04
C LYS A 138 -26.60 9.60 -10.96
N LYS A 139 -25.47 10.28 -10.75
CA LYS A 139 -25.35 11.38 -9.76
C LYS A 139 -26.05 12.67 -10.18
N LYS A 140 -26.40 12.82 -11.46
CA LYS A 140 -27.12 13.99 -12.01
C LYS A 140 -28.64 13.81 -12.10
N LYS A 141 -29.16 12.67 -11.72
CA LYS A 141 -30.58 12.36 -11.55
C LYS A 141 -30.95 12.30 -10.08
#